data_525ecd58fbe11e4e68acb7a8592e5156
#
_entry.id   525ecd58fbe11e4e68acb7a8592e5156
#
_cell.length_a   1.000
_cell.length_b   1.000
_cell.length_c   1.000
_cell.angle_alpha   90.00
_cell.angle_beta   90.00
_cell.angle_gamma   90.00
#
_symmetry.space_group_name_H-M   'P 1'
#
loop_
_entity.id
_entity.type
_entity.pdbx_description
1 polymer ?
#
loop_
_entity_poly.entity_id
_entity_poly.type
_entity_poly.pdbx_seq_one_letter_code
_entity_poly.pdbx_strand_id
1 'polypeptide(L)'
;MAVESPHTLIGYGLPEKSLPDGNGESHALRQPGAKATLVAFVCNHCPYVRHIEQAVGKMVKKFAPQGLVTLAVVSNDLDAYPDDDVEGMKDQMSRAGWDFPYLLDRDQTVALEMGAACTPDFFLFDS
;
A
#
# COMPACT_ATOMS: atom_id res chain seq x y z
N MET A 1 -12.96 -14.89 4.89
CA MET A 1 -13.68 -13.80 5.57
C MET A 1 -12.71 -12.71 5.95
N ALA A 2 -13.02 -11.49 5.61
CA ALA A 2 -12.16 -10.37 5.96
C ALA A 2 -12.28 -10.06 7.46
N VAL A 3 -11.15 -9.71 8.07
CA VAL A 3 -11.12 -9.22 9.44
C VAL A 3 -11.29 -7.71 9.38
N GLU A 4 -12.18 -7.17 10.19
CA GLU A 4 -12.35 -5.72 10.25
C GLU A 4 -11.14 -5.06 10.91
N SER A 5 -10.80 -3.86 10.45
CA SER A 5 -9.80 -3.04 11.13
C SER A 5 -10.26 -2.77 12.56
N PRO A 6 -9.34 -2.79 13.55
CA PRO A 6 -9.73 -2.81 14.95
C PRO A 6 -10.54 -1.59 15.39
N HIS A 7 -10.33 -0.43 14.76
CA HIS A 7 -11.11 0.77 15.06
C HIS A 7 -10.74 1.90 14.12
N THR A 8 -11.49 2.97 14.21
CA THR A 8 -11.23 4.19 13.44
C THR A 8 -9.97 4.88 13.95
N LEU A 9 -9.07 5.21 13.02
CA LEU A 9 -7.81 5.88 13.32
C LEU A 9 -7.84 7.37 13.02
N ILE A 10 -8.99 8.02 13.22
CA ILE A 10 -9.13 9.47 13.03
C ILE A 10 -8.21 10.19 14.04
N GLY A 11 -7.42 11.13 13.53
CA GLY A 11 -6.48 11.89 14.32
C GLY A 11 -5.09 11.29 14.41
N TYR A 12 -4.90 10.08 13.91
CA TYR A 12 -3.55 9.50 13.80
C TYR A 12 -2.82 10.09 12.61
N GLY A 13 -1.56 10.46 12.83
CA GLY A 13 -0.69 10.90 11.77
C GLY A 13 -0.08 9.74 11.01
N LEU A 14 0.31 10.00 9.78
CA LEU A 14 1.07 9.05 8.99
C LEU A 14 2.44 8.81 9.66
N PRO A 15 2.88 7.56 9.84
CA PRO A 15 4.18 7.29 10.45
C PRO A 15 5.34 7.97 9.69
N GLU A 16 6.29 8.51 10.44
CA GLU A 16 7.48 9.13 9.85
C GLU A 16 8.53 8.05 9.56
N LYS A 17 8.26 7.25 8.53
CA LYS A 17 9.11 6.14 8.11
C LYS A 17 9.26 6.16 6.62
N SER A 18 10.32 5.48 6.16
CA SER A 18 10.56 5.23 4.75
C SER A 18 10.64 3.73 4.51
N LEU A 19 10.14 3.28 3.38
CA LEU A 19 10.19 1.88 2.98
C LEU A 19 10.80 1.76 1.59
N PRO A 20 11.53 0.66 1.31
CA PRO A 20 12.08 0.43 -0.02
C PRO A 20 11.01 -0.06 -0.99
N ASP A 21 11.16 0.32 -2.24
CA ASP A 21 10.39 -0.28 -3.34
C ASP A 21 11.10 -1.53 -3.88
N GLY A 22 10.58 -2.10 -4.96
CA GLY A 22 11.15 -3.29 -5.58
C GLY A 22 12.50 -3.08 -6.24
N ASN A 23 12.91 -1.82 -6.46
CA ASN A 23 14.21 -1.47 -7.02
C ASN A 23 15.23 -1.07 -5.94
N GLY A 24 14.84 -1.12 -4.67
CA GLY A 24 15.70 -0.74 -3.55
C GLY A 24 15.69 0.76 -3.24
N GLU A 25 14.89 1.56 -3.95
CA GLU A 25 14.75 2.97 -3.65
C GLU A 25 13.87 3.19 -2.44
N SER A 26 14.31 4.05 -1.54
CA SER A 26 13.57 4.37 -0.32
C SER A 26 12.55 5.48 -0.59
N HIS A 27 11.33 5.29 -0.12
CA HIS A 27 10.24 6.27 -0.23
C HIS A 27 9.73 6.62 1.15
N ALA A 28 9.71 7.92 1.46
CA ALA A 28 9.08 8.39 2.69
C ALA A 28 7.57 8.22 2.58
N LEU A 29 6.93 7.77 3.65
CA LEU A 29 5.48 7.66 3.67
C LEU A 29 4.83 9.03 3.57
N ARG A 30 5.38 10.03 4.27
CA ARG A 30 4.92 11.41 4.17
C ARG A 30 5.67 12.11 3.04
N GLN A 31 4.93 12.56 2.05
CA GLN A 31 5.51 13.23 0.87
C GLN A 31 5.18 14.73 0.90
N PRO A 32 6.18 15.61 0.79
CA PRO A 32 5.94 17.05 0.74
C PRO A 32 5.02 17.43 -0.42
N GLY A 33 4.07 18.30 -0.15
CA GLY A 33 3.15 18.78 -1.18
C GLY A 33 1.96 17.89 -1.45
N ALA A 34 1.87 16.72 -0.85
CA ALA A 34 0.69 15.86 -0.98
C ALA A 34 -0.52 16.52 -0.28
N LYS A 35 -1.65 16.58 -0.97
CA LYS A 35 -2.90 17.05 -0.38
C LYS A 35 -3.58 15.97 0.42
N ALA A 36 -3.38 14.71 0.02
CA ALA A 36 -3.83 13.54 0.75
C ALA A 36 -2.89 12.39 0.41
N THR A 37 -2.77 11.42 1.33
CA THR A 37 -1.98 10.22 1.13
C THR A 37 -2.84 9.00 1.39
N LEU A 38 -2.91 8.11 0.41
CA LEU A 38 -3.57 6.82 0.54
C LEU A 38 -2.51 5.75 0.71
N VAL A 39 -2.54 5.04 1.84
CA VAL A 39 -1.68 3.88 2.07
C VAL A 39 -2.55 2.64 1.94
N ALA A 40 -2.21 1.79 0.98
CA ALA A 40 -2.96 0.58 0.69
C ALA A 40 -2.11 -0.64 1.02
N PHE A 41 -2.51 -1.38 2.05
CA PHE A 41 -1.87 -2.67 2.37
C PHE A 41 -2.47 -3.73 1.47
N VAL A 42 -1.66 -4.23 0.56
CA VAL A 42 -2.08 -5.16 -0.49
C VAL A 42 -1.05 -6.27 -0.66
N CYS A 43 -1.38 -7.27 -1.46
CA CYS A 43 -0.47 -8.34 -1.79
C CYS A 43 -0.83 -8.92 -3.16
N ASN A 44 0.11 -9.63 -3.77
CA ASN A 44 -0.11 -10.23 -5.09
C ASN A 44 -0.93 -11.53 -5.02
N HIS A 45 -0.83 -12.26 -3.92
CA HIS A 45 -1.51 -13.57 -3.80
C HIS A 45 -2.97 -13.46 -3.36
N CYS A 46 -3.40 -12.33 -2.80
CA CYS A 46 -4.72 -12.19 -2.19
C CYS A 46 -5.82 -12.09 -3.26
N PRO A 47 -6.81 -13.02 -3.27
CA PRO A 47 -7.88 -12.96 -4.27
C PRO A 47 -8.71 -11.68 -4.22
N TYR A 48 -8.93 -11.12 -3.04
CA TYR A 48 -9.67 -9.87 -2.89
C TYR A 48 -8.93 -8.71 -3.54
N VAL A 49 -7.60 -8.64 -3.35
CA VAL A 49 -6.78 -7.60 -3.97
C VAL A 49 -6.80 -7.76 -5.49
N ARG A 50 -6.66 -8.98 -5.99
CA ARG A 50 -6.72 -9.25 -7.44
C ARG A 50 -8.04 -8.83 -8.05
N HIS A 51 -9.12 -8.96 -7.28
CA HIS A 51 -10.45 -8.57 -7.75
C HIS A 51 -10.59 -7.06 -7.94
N ILE A 52 -9.91 -6.26 -7.11
CA ILE A 52 -10.06 -4.80 -7.12
C ILE A 52 -8.85 -4.05 -7.69
N GLU A 53 -7.76 -4.74 -8.00
CA GLU A 53 -6.48 -4.08 -8.31
C GLU A 53 -6.56 -3.12 -9.51
N GLN A 54 -7.31 -3.46 -10.55
CA GLN A 54 -7.47 -2.57 -11.70
C GLN A 54 -8.32 -1.35 -11.34
N ALA A 55 -9.37 -1.54 -10.56
CA ALA A 55 -10.20 -0.43 -10.09
C ALA A 55 -9.41 0.54 -9.21
N VAL A 56 -8.52 0.01 -8.37
CA VAL A 56 -7.63 0.85 -7.56
C VAL A 56 -6.72 1.68 -8.45
N GLY A 57 -6.12 1.06 -9.47
CA GLY A 57 -5.26 1.78 -10.41
C GLY A 57 -5.99 2.90 -11.13
N LYS A 58 -7.22 2.66 -11.56
CA LYS A 58 -8.03 3.68 -12.23
C LYS A 58 -8.40 4.82 -11.30
N MET A 59 -8.77 4.50 -10.07
CA MET A 59 -9.11 5.51 -9.06
C MET A 59 -7.91 6.41 -8.76
N VAL A 60 -6.73 5.82 -8.58
CA VAL A 60 -5.51 6.57 -8.28
C VAL A 60 -5.17 7.51 -9.42
N LYS A 61 -5.26 7.06 -10.67
CA LYS A 61 -5.01 7.91 -11.83
C LYS A 61 -5.97 9.09 -11.90
N LYS A 62 -7.21 8.88 -11.48
CA LYS A 62 -8.22 9.93 -11.46
C LYS A 62 -7.88 11.03 -10.44
N PHE A 63 -7.39 10.66 -9.26
CA PHE A 63 -7.18 11.60 -8.17
C PHE A 63 -5.75 12.09 -8.02
N ALA A 64 -4.77 11.45 -8.66
CA ALA A 64 -3.38 11.89 -8.59
C ALA A 64 -3.19 13.36 -9.03
N PRO A 65 -3.82 13.83 -10.13
CA PRO A 65 -3.69 15.23 -10.52
C PRO A 65 -4.30 16.20 -9.50
N GLN A 66 -5.15 15.73 -8.60
CA GLN A 66 -5.78 16.54 -7.56
C GLN A 66 -4.95 16.57 -6.27
N GLY A 67 -3.80 15.92 -6.25
CA GLY A 67 -2.88 15.95 -5.12
C GLY A 67 -2.87 14.70 -4.26
N LEU A 68 -3.52 13.61 -4.70
CA LEU A 68 -3.47 12.34 -4.00
C LEU A 68 -2.14 11.63 -4.28
N VAL A 69 -1.39 11.32 -3.22
CA VAL A 69 -0.24 10.42 -3.27
C VAL A 69 -0.72 9.05 -2.79
N THR A 70 -0.39 8.01 -3.55
CA THR A 70 -0.76 6.64 -3.20
C THR A 70 0.49 5.79 -3.04
N LEU A 71 0.52 5.04 -1.95
CA LEU A 71 1.59 4.10 -1.64
C LEU A 71 0.96 2.74 -1.37
N ALA A 72 1.29 1.75 -2.19
CA ALA A 72 0.93 0.37 -1.91
C ALA A 72 2.02 -0.24 -1.03
N VAL A 73 1.65 -1.04 -0.05
CA VAL A 73 2.59 -1.65 0.89
C VAL A 73 2.26 -3.14 1.01
N VAL A 74 3.27 -3.98 0.87
CA VAL A 74 3.16 -5.40 1.18
C VAL A 74 3.90 -5.68 2.49
N SER A 75 3.20 -6.32 3.44
CA SER A 75 3.73 -6.63 4.78
C SER A 75 3.65 -8.12 5.07
N ASN A 76 3.62 -8.95 4.05
CA ASN A 76 3.54 -10.40 4.21
C ASN A 76 4.94 -11.02 4.37
N ASP A 77 4.96 -12.20 4.98
CA ASP A 77 6.15 -13.04 5.02
C ASP A 77 6.45 -13.56 3.62
N LEU A 78 7.51 -13.07 3.00
CA LEU A 78 7.87 -13.43 1.63
C LEU A 78 8.33 -14.89 1.50
N ASP A 79 8.84 -15.49 2.57
CA ASP A 79 9.20 -16.90 2.57
C ASP A 79 7.96 -17.80 2.52
N ALA A 80 6.89 -17.39 3.22
CA ALA A 80 5.61 -18.10 3.20
C ALA A 80 4.78 -17.79 1.95
N TYR A 81 4.95 -16.59 1.38
CA TYR A 81 4.18 -16.11 0.23
C TYR A 81 5.11 -15.57 -0.87
N PRO A 82 5.79 -16.47 -1.62
CA PRO A 82 6.75 -16.03 -2.64
C PRO A 82 6.13 -15.18 -3.75
N ASP A 83 4.83 -15.31 -4.00
CA ASP A 83 4.13 -14.50 -5.01
C ASP A 83 4.10 -13.01 -4.66
N ASP A 84 4.42 -12.66 -3.41
CA ASP A 84 4.48 -11.28 -2.94
C ASP A 84 5.91 -10.71 -2.95
N ASP A 85 6.85 -11.42 -3.53
CA ASP A 85 8.23 -10.94 -3.66
C ASP A 85 8.32 -9.80 -4.70
N VAL A 86 9.54 -9.31 -4.92
CA VAL A 86 9.78 -8.17 -5.83
C VAL A 86 9.26 -8.46 -7.24
N GLU A 87 9.48 -9.66 -7.75
CA GLU A 87 8.99 -10.03 -9.08
C GLU A 87 7.47 -10.05 -9.13
N GLY A 88 6.83 -10.61 -8.10
CA GLY A 88 5.38 -10.61 -7.97
C GLY A 88 4.80 -9.21 -7.86
N MET A 89 5.48 -8.31 -7.14
CA MET A 89 5.08 -6.90 -7.05
C MET A 89 5.11 -6.22 -8.43
N LYS A 90 6.17 -6.44 -9.19
CA LYS A 90 6.30 -5.87 -10.54
C LYS A 90 5.25 -6.41 -11.49
N ASP A 91 4.96 -7.71 -11.42
CA ASP A 91 3.92 -8.33 -12.21
C ASP A 91 2.55 -7.73 -11.89
N GLN A 92 2.26 -7.53 -10.60
CA GLN A 92 1.01 -6.94 -10.16
C GLN A 92 0.86 -5.50 -10.64
N MET A 93 1.90 -4.69 -10.53
CA MET A 93 1.88 -3.30 -11.01
C MET A 93 1.58 -3.25 -12.50
N SER A 94 2.23 -4.10 -13.28
CA SER A 94 2.03 -4.18 -14.73
C SER A 94 0.61 -4.63 -15.08
N ARG A 95 0.13 -5.68 -14.43
CA ARG A 95 -1.19 -6.26 -14.68
C ARG A 95 -2.31 -5.30 -14.27
N ALA A 96 -2.14 -4.64 -13.13
CA ALA A 96 -3.16 -3.75 -12.56
C ALA A 96 -3.10 -2.32 -13.11
N GLY A 97 -2.03 -1.97 -13.82
CA GLY A 97 -1.83 -0.61 -14.32
C GLY A 97 -1.46 0.37 -13.22
N TRP A 98 -0.74 -0.07 -12.20
CA TRP A 98 -0.30 0.78 -11.10
C TRP A 98 1.00 1.51 -11.46
N ASP A 99 0.97 2.83 -11.39
CA ASP A 99 2.13 3.69 -11.65
C ASP A 99 2.64 4.39 -10.38
N PHE A 100 2.11 4.02 -9.22
CA PHE A 100 2.51 4.55 -7.92
C PHE A 100 3.45 3.56 -7.20
N PRO A 101 4.20 4.03 -6.18
CA PRO A 101 5.17 3.17 -5.50
C PRO A 101 4.52 1.97 -4.80
N TYR A 102 5.18 0.82 -4.91
CA TYR A 102 4.82 -0.40 -4.22
C TYR A 102 5.96 -0.76 -3.28
N LEU A 103 5.71 -0.69 -1.97
CA LEU A 103 6.75 -0.70 -0.95
C LEU A 103 6.76 -2.00 -0.17
N LEU A 104 7.94 -2.34 0.35
CA LEU A 104 8.16 -3.55 1.16
C LEU A 104 8.26 -3.19 2.64
N ASP A 105 7.32 -3.70 3.44
CA ASP A 105 7.34 -3.62 4.90
C ASP A 105 7.74 -5.01 5.43
N ARG A 106 9.03 -5.37 5.27
CA ARG A 106 9.52 -6.73 5.49
C ARG A 106 9.34 -7.22 6.92
N ASP A 107 9.54 -6.33 7.89
CA ASP A 107 9.42 -6.66 9.30
C ASP A 107 8.01 -6.41 9.85
N GLN A 108 7.09 -5.98 8.99
CA GLN A 108 5.69 -5.73 9.32
C GLN A 108 5.50 -4.62 10.36
N THR A 109 6.51 -3.77 10.55
CA THR A 109 6.48 -2.72 11.56
C THR A 109 5.46 -1.64 11.21
N VAL A 110 5.41 -1.23 9.94
CA VAL A 110 4.47 -0.19 9.50
C VAL A 110 3.03 -0.70 9.57
N ALA A 111 2.78 -1.93 9.16
CA ALA A 111 1.45 -2.53 9.25
C ALA A 111 0.99 -2.58 10.72
N LEU A 112 1.86 -3.00 11.62
CA LEU A 112 1.56 -3.08 13.05
C LEU A 112 1.27 -1.69 13.63
N GLU A 113 2.09 -0.70 13.30
CA GLU A 113 1.95 0.67 13.79
C GLU A 113 0.67 1.31 13.30
N MET A 114 0.26 1.04 12.06
CA MET A 114 -0.97 1.58 11.49
C MET A 114 -2.21 0.79 11.87
N GLY A 115 -2.06 -0.38 12.48
CA GLY A 115 -3.19 -1.22 12.86
C GLY A 115 -3.82 -1.95 11.68
N ALA A 116 -3.06 -2.22 10.62
CA ALA A 116 -3.55 -2.98 9.47
C ALA A 116 -3.87 -4.42 9.89
N ALA A 117 -5.08 -4.88 9.59
CA ALA A 117 -5.58 -6.17 10.06
C ALA A 117 -5.61 -7.24 8.97
N CYS A 118 -5.84 -6.84 7.72
CA CYS A 118 -5.93 -7.77 6.59
C CYS A 118 -5.67 -7.01 5.29
N THR A 119 -5.49 -7.74 4.20
CA THR A 119 -5.42 -7.14 2.87
C THR A 119 -6.69 -7.46 2.09
N PRO A 120 -7.21 -6.51 1.31
CA PRO A 120 -6.76 -5.12 1.24
C PRO A 120 -7.20 -4.31 2.46
N ASP A 121 -6.34 -3.40 2.92
CA ASP A 121 -6.68 -2.47 4.00
C ASP A 121 -6.19 -1.09 3.59
N PHE A 122 -7.06 -0.09 3.65
CA PHE A 122 -6.81 1.24 3.12
C PHE A 122 -6.86 2.28 4.22
N PHE A 123 -5.86 3.16 4.24
CA PHE A 123 -5.78 4.27 5.18
C PHE A 123 -5.58 5.57 4.41
N LEU A 124 -6.45 6.55 4.64
CA LEU A 124 -6.39 7.85 3.99
C LEU A 124 -6.00 8.91 5.00
N PHE A 125 -4.98 9.68 4.67
CA PHE A 125 -4.47 10.77 5.52
C PHE A 125 -4.60 12.07 4.75
N ASP A 126 -5.02 13.15 5.44
CA ASP A 126 -4.96 14.49 4.87
C ASP A 126 -3.55 15.08 5.05
N SER A 127 -3.34 16.26 4.48
CA SER A 127 -2.02 16.92 4.51
C SER A 127 -1.58 17.36 5.90
#